data_8eb760152bc02096480c4c14701e51d8
#
_entry.id   8eb760152bc02096480c4c14701e51d8
#
_cell.length_a   1.000
_cell.length_b   1.000
_cell.length_c   1.000
_cell.angle_alpha   90.00
_cell.angle_beta   90.00
_cell.angle_gamma   90.00
#
_symmetry.space_group_name_H-M   'P 1'
#
loop_
_entity.id
_entity.type
_entity.pdbx_description
1 polymer ?
#
loop_
_entity_poly.entity_id
_entity_poly.type
_entity_poly.pdbx_seq_one_letter_code
_entity_poly.pdbx_strand_id
1 'polypeptide(L)'
;MKAFALLLTGLTVIGSQANASSDQAWKDLDNAVIASCVKASQLKDVKPAGAAALFDDSIGYSALVLKGHYPQPHMKNKVGTELCLYQRQSKTAVVTEWDLMLTPAKK
;
A
#
# COMPACT_ATOMS: atom_id res chain seq x y z
N MET A 1 -52.32 -21.75 10.89
CA MET A 1 -51.85 -21.76 10.81
C MET A 1 -50.84 -21.69 10.59
N LYS A 2 -50.46 -21.64 10.54
CA LYS A 2 -49.70 -21.60 10.37
C LYS A 2 -48.63 -21.15 10.01
N ALA A 3 -48.28 -21.00 9.60
CA ALA A 3 -47.43 -20.54 9.12
C ALA A 3 -46.41 -20.19 9.67
N PHE A 4 -46.04 -19.94 9.91
CA PHE A 4 -45.21 -19.49 10.49
C PHE A 4 -44.07 -19.96 10.55
N ALA A 5 -43.76 -20.14 10.61
CA ALA A 5 -42.73 -20.75 10.82
C ALA A 5 -41.72 -20.45 9.97
N LEU A 6 -41.38 -20.53 9.47
CA LEU A 6 -40.46 -20.29 8.69
C LEU A 6 -39.60 -19.44 8.87
N LEU A 7 -39.56 -18.75 8.96
CA LEU A 7 -38.78 -17.81 9.09
C LEU A 7 -37.58 -18.10 9.56
N LEU A 8 -37.18 -18.26 10.15
CA LEU A 8 -36.07 -18.41 10.75
C LEU A 8 -35.07 -18.77 9.98
N THR A 9 -34.83 -18.92 9.44
CA THR A 9 -33.91 -19.37 8.71
C THR A 9 -33.03 -18.45 8.25
N GLY A 10 -32.29 -18.47 7.74
CA GLY A 10 -31.45 -17.62 7.21
C GLY A 10 -30.58 -16.98 7.90
N LEU A 11 -30.12 -16.92 8.51
CA LEU A 11 -29.36 -16.12 9.18
C LEU A 11 -28.24 -16.74 9.42
N THR A 12 -27.71 -17.33 9.26
CA THR A 12 -26.65 -17.91 9.68
C THR A 12 -25.51 -17.74 8.88
N VAL A 13 -25.32 -17.63 7.91
CA VAL A 13 -24.17 -17.53 7.23
C VAL A 13 -23.22 -16.59 7.45
N ILE A 14 -23.25 -15.73 8.11
CA ILE A 14 -22.33 -14.81 8.33
C ILE A 14 -21.00 -15.19 8.74
N GLY A 15 -20.78 -15.99 9.53
CA GLY A 15 -19.48 -16.23 10.09
C GLY A 15 -18.39 -16.52 9.11
N SER A 16 -18.64 -17.24 8.11
CA SER A 16 -17.55 -17.64 7.29
C SER A 16 -17.01 -16.54 6.42
N GLN A 17 -17.73 -15.49 6.28
CA GLN A 17 -17.23 -14.46 5.47
C GLN A 17 -16.16 -13.65 6.09
N ALA A 18 -16.04 -13.66 7.35
CA ALA A 18 -15.03 -12.87 8.01
C ALA A 18 -13.65 -13.29 7.60
N ASN A 19 -13.39 -14.57 7.46
CA ASN A 19 -12.07 -15.01 7.07
C ASN A 19 -11.75 -14.68 5.65
N ALA A 20 -12.66 -14.85 4.76
CA ALA A 20 -12.41 -14.51 3.38
C ALA A 20 -12.19 -13.01 3.23
N SER A 21 -12.88 -12.24 4.03
CA SER A 21 -12.71 -10.82 3.99
C SER A 21 -11.33 -10.39 4.43
N SER A 22 -10.74 -11.08 5.37
CA SER A 22 -9.42 -10.72 5.81
C SER A 22 -8.39 -10.84 4.73
N ASP A 23 -8.41 -11.94 4.01
CA ASP A 23 -7.45 -12.11 2.93
C ASP A 23 -7.67 -11.07 1.84
N GLN A 24 -8.89 -10.82 1.49
CA GLN A 24 -9.19 -9.84 0.48
C GLN A 24 -8.82 -8.44 0.95
N ALA A 25 -9.04 -8.16 2.22
CA ALA A 25 -8.70 -6.85 2.76
C ALA A 25 -7.20 -6.59 2.69
N TRP A 26 -6.38 -7.60 2.96
CA TRP A 26 -4.95 -7.43 2.86
C TRP A 26 -4.49 -7.20 1.43
N LYS A 27 -5.09 -7.90 0.48
CA LYS A 27 -4.77 -7.69 -0.92
C LYS A 27 -5.20 -6.30 -1.37
N ASP A 28 -6.35 -5.86 -0.94
CA ASP A 28 -6.84 -4.55 -1.32
C ASP A 28 -5.95 -3.46 -0.75
N LEU A 29 -5.48 -3.63 0.49
CA LEU A 29 -4.58 -2.67 1.07
C LEU A 29 -3.27 -2.63 0.31
N ASP A 30 -2.71 -3.79 0.00
CA ASP A 30 -1.45 -3.84 -0.71
C ASP A 30 -1.56 -3.16 -2.07
N ASN A 31 -2.64 -3.43 -2.79
CA ASN A 31 -2.87 -2.81 -4.07
C ASN A 31 -3.05 -1.29 -3.93
N ALA A 32 -3.72 -0.85 -2.88
CA ALA A 32 -3.92 0.58 -2.65
C ALA A 32 -2.60 1.27 -2.35
N VAL A 33 -1.75 0.63 -1.55
CA VAL A 33 -0.45 1.19 -1.23
C VAL A 33 0.38 1.34 -2.50
N ILE A 34 0.45 0.28 -3.29
CA ILE A 34 1.23 0.31 -4.52
C ILE A 34 0.72 1.37 -5.46
N ALA A 35 -0.58 1.40 -5.71
CA ALA A 35 -1.15 2.35 -6.66
C ALA A 35 -0.92 3.79 -6.21
N SER A 36 -1.12 4.05 -4.93
CA SER A 36 -0.96 5.41 -4.41
C SER A 36 0.50 5.84 -4.43
N CYS A 37 1.39 4.93 -4.08
CA CYS A 37 2.81 5.24 -4.07
C CYS A 37 3.35 5.47 -5.47
N VAL A 38 2.94 4.64 -6.43
CA VAL A 38 3.37 4.81 -7.80
C VAL A 38 2.87 6.15 -8.34
N LYS A 39 1.64 6.49 -8.00
CA LYS A 39 1.10 7.76 -8.45
C LYS A 39 1.82 8.95 -7.83
N ALA A 40 2.26 8.82 -6.59
CA ALA A 40 2.98 9.90 -5.92
C ALA A 40 4.44 10.01 -6.36
N SER A 41 4.96 8.98 -6.97
CA SER A 41 6.36 8.92 -7.36
C SER A 41 6.70 9.98 -8.40
N GLN A 42 7.93 10.46 -8.34
CA GLN A 42 8.42 11.38 -9.34
C GLN A 42 9.39 10.71 -10.31
N LEU A 43 9.52 9.41 -10.19
CA LEU A 43 10.37 8.66 -11.10
C LEU A 43 9.54 8.14 -12.27
N LYS A 44 10.19 7.81 -13.38
CA LYS A 44 9.48 7.19 -14.47
C LYS A 44 9.74 5.69 -14.45
N ASP A 45 8.83 4.93 -15.04
CA ASP A 45 8.91 3.47 -15.07
C ASP A 45 9.11 2.91 -13.67
N VAL A 46 8.38 3.47 -12.71
CA VAL A 46 8.57 3.13 -11.32
C VAL A 46 7.85 1.86 -10.94
N LYS A 47 8.48 1.07 -10.10
CA LYS A 47 7.90 -0.17 -9.59
C LYS A 47 8.28 -0.36 -8.14
N PRO A 48 7.48 -1.13 -7.41
CA PRO A 48 7.85 -1.45 -6.03
C PRO A 48 9.15 -2.25 -6.01
N ALA A 49 9.99 -1.95 -5.05
CA ALA A 49 11.24 -2.67 -4.88
C ALA A 49 11.15 -3.57 -3.66
N GLY A 50 10.09 -4.26 -3.51
CA GLY A 50 9.89 -5.16 -2.39
C GLY A 50 8.48 -5.03 -1.86
N ALA A 51 8.21 -5.67 -0.76
CA ALA A 51 6.89 -5.63 -0.15
C ALA A 51 6.77 -4.43 0.77
N ALA A 52 5.55 -3.99 0.98
CA ALA A 52 5.30 -2.88 1.88
C ALA A 52 5.53 -3.30 3.32
N ALA A 53 6.09 -2.42 4.11
CA ALA A 53 6.26 -2.64 5.54
C ALA A 53 5.09 -1.99 6.26
N LEU A 54 4.41 -2.77 7.10
CA LEU A 54 3.27 -2.27 7.81
C LEU A 54 3.69 -1.82 9.20
N PHE A 55 3.48 -0.56 9.47
CA PHE A 55 3.76 -0.05 10.80
C PHE A 55 2.52 -0.22 11.67
N ASP A 56 2.72 -0.16 12.96
CA ASP A 56 1.65 -0.37 13.90
C ASP A 56 0.44 0.50 13.60
N ASP A 57 -0.74 -0.05 13.89
CA ASP A 57 -1.97 0.68 13.62
C ASP A 57 -2.05 2.00 14.35
N SER A 58 -1.39 2.12 15.49
CA SER A 58 -1.39 3.38 16.22
C SER A 58 -0.70 4.48 15.42
N ILE A 59 0.20 4.11 14.54
CA ILE A 59 0.86 5.05 13.66
C ILE A 59 0.12 5.11 12.33
N GLY A 60 -0.33 3.95 11.86
CA GLY A 60 -1.20 3.91 10.69
C GLY A 60 -0.54 4.11 9.34
N TYR A 61 0.74 3.81 9.24
CA TYR A 61 1.45 3.98 7.97
C TYR A 61 1.93 2.66 7.41
N SER A 62 2.05 2.61 6.10
CA SER A 62 2.76 1.55 5.40
C SER A 62 3.90 2.20 4.64
N ALA A 63 5.02 1.56 4.56
CA ALA A 63 6.17 2.09 3.84
C ALA A 63 6.51 1.18 2.67
N LEU A 64 6.82 1.77 1.54
CA LEU A 64 7.14 1.02 0.34
C LEU A 64 8.31 1.68 -0.36
N VAL A 65 9.31 0.91 -0.73
CA VAL A 65 10.43 1.43 -1.49
C VAL A 65 10.09 1.28 -2.97
N LEU A 66 10.32 2.33 -3.72
CA LEU A 66 10.07 2.34 -5.15
C LEU A 66 11.38 2.51 -5.90
N LYS A 67 11.44 1.96 -7.07
CA LYS A 67 12.62 2.05 -7.91
C LYS A 67 12.18 2.41 -9.32
N GLY A 68 12.87 3.33 -9.93
CA GLY A 68 12.56 3.75 -11.28
C GLY A 68 13.73 4.50 -11.85
N HIS A 69 13.44 5.43 -12.76
CA HIS A 69 14.50 6.21 -13.39
C HIS A 69 14.18 7.69 -13.24
N TYR A 70 15.23 8.48 -13.06
CA TYR A 70 15.05 9.91 -12.96
C TYR A 70 14.62 10.45 -14.33
N PRO A 71 13.54 11.23 -14.38
CA PRO A 71 13.05 11.74 -15.67
C PRO A 71 13.79 12.94 -16.21
N GLN A 72 14.58 13.60 -15.38
CA GLN A 72 15.29 14.80 -15.81
C GLN A 72 16.38 14.44 -16.81
N PRO A 73 16.47 15.17 -17.92
CA PRO A 73 17.46 14.84 -18.95
C PRO A 73 18.89 14.81 -18.45
N HIS A 74 19.25 15.70 -17.53
CA HIS A 74 20.62 15.73 -17.04
C HIS A 74 20.96 14.53 -16.17
N MET A 75 19.97 13.80 -15.73
CA MET A 75 20.20 12.60 -14.93
C MET A 75 20.49 11.36 -15.79
N LYS A 76 20.33 11.52 -17.09
CA LYS A 76 20.68 10.46 -18.05
C LYS A 76 20.06 9.11 -17.73
N ASN A 77 18.80 9.14 -17.39
CA ASN A 77 18.04 7.93 -17.14
C ASN A 77 18.61 7.08 -15.99
N LYS A 78 19.26 7.76 -15.06
CA LYS A 78 19.86 7.05 -13.94
C LYS A 78 18.77 6.42 -13.05
N VAL A 79 19.10 5.29 -12.49
CA VAL A 79 18.17 4.60 -11.58
C VAL A 79 18.04 5.40 -10.30
N GLY A 80 16.84 5.52 -9.81
CA GLY A 80 16.57 6.21 -8.55
C GLY A 80 15.70 5.37 -7.66
N THR A 81 15.76 5.65 -6.37
CA THR A 81 14.92 4.99 -5.40
C THR A 81 14.19 6.03 -4.56
N GLU A 82 12.99 5.69 -4.17
CA GLU A 82 12.18 6.56 -3.33
C GLU A 82 11.61 5.74 -2.19
N LEU A 83 11.40 6.39 -1.05
CA LEU A 83 10.67 5.78 0.03
C LEU A 83 9.29 6.43 0.05
N CYS A 84 8.26 5.61 0.00
CA CYS A 84 6.89 6.08 0.03
C CYS A 84 6.27 5.73 1.37
N LEU A 85 5.58 6.69 1.96
CA LEU A 85 4.80 6.44 3.14
C LEU A 85 3.33 6.62 2.78
N TYR A 86 2.54 5.61 3.08
CA TYR A 86 1.12 5.62 2.80
C TYR A 86 0.37 5.65 4.13
N GLN A 87 -0.42 6.67 4.34
CA GLN A 87 -1.22 6.74 5.55
C GLN A 87 -2.52 6.00 5.30
N ARG A 88 -2.73 4.94 6.07
CA ARG A 88 -3.86 4.05 5.81
C ARG A 88 -5.21 4.69 6.07
N GLN A 89 -5.28 5.57 7.04
CA GLN A 89 -6.55 6.18 7.36
C GLN A 89 -6.99 7.20 6.31
N SER A 90 -6.12 8.07 5.90
CA SER A 90 -6.45 9.10 4.91
C SER A 90 -6.24 8.62 3.48
N LYS A 91 -5.59 7.49 3.32
CA LYS A 91 -5.30 6.93 2.00
C LYS A 91 -4.47 7.86 1.14
N THR A 92 -3.51 8.52 1.78
CA THR A 92 -2.62 9.43 1.07
C THR A 92 -1.20 8.91 1.11
N ALA A 93 -0.47 9.17 0.05
CA ALA A 93 0.91 8.73 -0.07
C ALA A 93 1.82 9.92 -0.31
N VAL A 94 3.01 9.87 0.29
CA VAL A 94 4.03 10.87 0.04
C VAL A 94 5.34 10.14 -0.18
N VAL A 95 6.21 10.70 -0.97
CA VAL A 95 7.49 10.06 -1.29
C VAL A 95 8.64 11.00 -1.00
N THR A 96 9.78 10.41 -0.73
CA THR A 96 11.01 11.17 -0.61
C THR A 96 12.11 10.36 -1.27
N GLU A 97 13.21 11.01 -1.59
CA GLU A 97 14.31 10.31 -2.23
C GLU A 97 14.97 9.40 -1.21
N TRP A 98 15.02 8.14 -1.54
CA TRP A 98 15.61 7.17 -0.65
C TRP A 98 17.12 7.08 -0.83
N ASP A 99 17.60 7.42 -2.01
CA ASP A 99 19.03 7.40 -2.28
C ASP A 99 19.80 8.27 -1.32
N LEU A 100 19.26 9.40 -0.97
CA LEU A 100 19.92 10.27 -0.02
C LEU A 100 20.06 9.63 1.36
N MET A 101 19.09 8.81 1.72
CA MET A 101 19.10 8.17 3.01
C MET A 101 20.14 7.06 3.07
N LEU A 102 20.49 6.53 1.93
CA LEU A 102 21.44 5.42 1.86
C LEU A 102 22.87 5.89 1.73
N THR A 103 23.07 7.17 1.49
CA THR A 103 24.42 7.71 1.30
C THR A 103 24.99 8.10 2.66
N PRO A 104 26.22 7.70 2.97
CA PRO A 104 26.80 8.08 4.23
C PRO A 104 26.90 9.59 4.35
N ALA A 105 26.73 10.08 5.56
CA ALA A 105 26.80 11.52 5.77
C ALA A 105 28.21 12.00 5.51
N LYS A 106 28.31 13.16 4.88
CA LYS A 106 29.60 13.70 4.66
C LYS A 106 30.01 14.52 5.80
N LYS A 107 31.22 14.49 6.08
CA LYS A 107 31.62 15.25 7.20
C LYS A 107 32.36 16.38 6.83
#